data_dd9dbe70a38a49fd557a26c2950e1ee8
#
_entry.id   dd9dbe70a38a49fd557a26c2950e1ee8
#
_cell.length_a   1.000
_cell.length_b   1.000
_cell.length_c   1.000
_cell.angle_alpha   90.00
_cell.angle_beta   90.00
_cell.angle_gamma   90.00
#
_symmetry.space_group_name_H-M   'P 1'
#
loop_
_entity.id
_entity.type
_entity.pdbx_description
1 polymer ?
#
loop_
_entity_poly.entity_id
_entity_poly.type
_entity_poly.pdbx_seq_one_letter_code
_entity_poly.pdbx_strand_id
1 'polypeptide(L)'
;MIYTKFDALVSLKPNGEYTWTGTDYSGLVGSDKPTEAEIDTELARLNNLEPMRLLRFERDKRLTACDWVITMHKELGTNIPAAWKTYRQALRDLPASASPSLDSNGDLDLTSVTWPTEPS
;
A
#
# COMPACT_ATOMS: atom_id res chain seq x y z
N MET A 1 -11.79 2.65 -6.83
CA MET A 1 -11.11 3.62 -5.97
C MET A 1 -11.55 3.40 -4.54
N ILE A 2 -10.60 3.30 -3.62
CA ILE A 2 -10.85 2.91 -2.24
C ILE A 2 -11.12 4.12 -1.37
N TYR A 3 -10.42 5.23 -1.62
CA TYR A 3 -10.61 6.44 -0.83
C TYR A 3 -11.75 7.29 -1.35
N THR A 4 -12.43 7.96 -0.42
CA THR A 4 -13.54 8.87 -0.70
C THR A 4 -13.11 10.32 -0.42
N LYS A 5 -13.94 11.27 -0.83
CA LYS A 5 -13.71 12.69 -0.52
C LYS A 5 -13.68 12.93 0.99
N PHE A 6 -14.42 12.15 1.77
CA PHE A 6 -14.38 12.22 3.23
C PHE A 6 -13.00 11.82 3.76
N ASP A 7 -12.40 10.77 3.21
CA ASP A 7 -11.05 10.36 3.59
C ASP A 7 -10.04 11.45 3.29
N ALA A 8 -10.18 12.13 2.15
CA ALA A 8 -9.31 13.26 1.79
C ALA A 8 -9.48 14.43 2.77
N LEU A 9 -10.71 14.72 3.18
CA LEU A 9 -10.98 15.76 4.17
C LEU A 9 -10.30 15.46 5.50
N VAL A 10 -10.43 14.22 5.98
CA VAL A 10 -9.80 13.79 7.25
C VAL A 10 -8.28 13.89 7.15
N SER A 11 -7.71 13.53 6.00
CA SER A 11 -6.27 13.64 5.77
C SER A 11 -5.77 15.09 5.83
N LEU A 12 -6.51 16.02 5.22
CA LEU A 12 -6.14 17.45 5.20
C LEU A 12 -6.38 18.13 6.55
N LYS A 13 -7.43 17.76 7.25
CA LYS A 13 -7.86 18.40 8.51
C LYS A 13 -8.18 17.34 9.56
N PRO A 14 -7.18 16.62 10.08
CA PRO A 14 -7.42 15.49 11.01
C PRO A 14 -8.07 15.89 12.34
N ASN A 15 -7.93 17.15 12.74
CA ASN A 15 -8.52 17.66 13.98
C ASN A 15 -9.70 18.62 13.73
N GLY A 16 -10.17 18.71 12.48
CA GLY A 16 -11.28 19.57 12.12
C GLY A 16 -12.62 18.97 12.51
N GLU A 17 -13.58 19.84 12.76
CA GLU A 17 -14.96 19.44 13.03
C GLU A 17 -15.84 19.85 11.85
N TYR A 18 -16.29 18.85 11.08
CA TYR A 18 -17.08 19.07 9.87
C TYR A 18 -18.28 18.15 9.84
N THR A 19 -19.35 18.65 9.23
CA THR A 19 -20.51 17.85 8.89
C THR A 19 -20.63 17.79 7.38
N TRP A 20 -20.75 16.57 6.85
CA TRP A 20 -20.88 16.38 5.40
C TRP A 20 -22.16 15.61 5.11
N THR A 21 -23.10 16.30 4.43
CA THR A 21 -24.38 15.71 4.03
C THR A 21 -24.34 15.42 2.53
N GLY A 22 -24.55 14.16 2.17
CA GLY A 22 -24.48 13.71 0.79
C GLY A 22 -23.04 13.52 0.31
N THR A 23 -22.81 13.60 -1.00
CA THR A 23 -21.51 13.37 -1.63
C THR A 23 -20.95 14.61 -2.32
N ASP A 24 -21.77 15.67 -2.48
CA ASP A 24 -21.35 16.90 -3.13
C ASP A 24 -20.62 17.82 -2.15
N TYR A 25 -19.65 18.58 -2.65
CA TYR A 25 -18.92 19.54 -1.84
C TYR A 25 -19.84 20.56 -1.17
N SER A 26 -20.95 20.89 -1.81
CA SER A 26 -21.95 21.83 -1.24
C SER A 26 -22.55 21.34 0.08
N GLY A 27 -22.50 20.03 0.34
CA GLY A 27 -22.99 19.46 1.60
C GLY A 27 -22.00 19.52 2.75
N LEU A 28 -20.76 19.97 2.49
CA LEU A 28 -19.72 20.10 3.52
C LEU A 28 -19.87 21.41 4.28
N VAL A 29 -20.03 21.31 5.59
CA VAL A 29 -20.18 22.44 6.51
C VAL A 29 -19.12 22.38 7.60
N GLY A 30 -18.49 23.51 7.85
CA GLY A 30 -17.48 23.66 8.91
C GLY A 30 -16.65 24.91 8.71
N SER A 31 -16.02 25.38 9.79
CA SER A 31 -15.11 26.51 9.73
C SER A 31 -13.80 26.06 9.07
N ASP A 32 -13.23 26.94 8.25
CA ASP A 32 -11.91 26.71 7.66
C ASP A 32 -11.86 25.40 6.85
N LYS A 33 -12.94 25.09 6.14
CA LYS A 33 -12.98 23.89 5.29
C LYS A 33 -12.06 24.06 4.09
N PRO A 34 -11.40 22.97 3.64
CA PRO A 34 -10.60 23.00 2.41
C PRO A 34 -11.49 23.31 1.20
N THR A 35 -10.88 23.83 0.14
CA THR A 35 -11.59 24.01 -1.13
C THR A 35 -11.88 22.67 -1.76
N GLU A 36 -12.85 22.63 -2.69
CA GLU A 36 -13.13 21.41 -3.44
C GLU A 36 -11.90 20.93 -4.22
N ALA A 37 -11.14 21.86 -4.82
CA ALA A 37 -9.91 21.53 -5.53
C ALA A 37 -8.86 20.89 -4.62
N GLU A 38 -8.72 21.40 -3.39
CA GLU A 38 -7.79 20.81 -2.41
C GLU A 38 -8.20 19.37 -2.03
N ILE A 39 -9.49 19.16 -1.84
CA ILE A 39 -10.03 17.82 -1.52
C ILE A 39 -9.81 16.86 -2.70
N ASP A 40 -10.08 17.30 -3.93
CA ASP A 40 -9.90 16.47 -5.13
C ASP A 40 -8.43 16.12 -5.36
N THR A 41 -7.52 17.06 -5.12
CA THR A 41 -6.07 16.83 -5.22
C THR A 41 -5.60 15.81 -4.18
N GLU A 42 -6.07 15.94 -2.94
CA GLU A 42 -5.70 15.01 -1.88
C GLU A 42 -6.28 13.62 -2.13
N LEU A 43 -7.52 13.54 -2.63
CA LEU A 43 -8.13 12.26 -2.99
C LEU A 43 -7.31 11.55 -4.07
N ALA A 44 -6.89 12.27 -5.11
CA ALA A 44 -6.03 11.72 -6.15
C ALA A 44 -4.69 11.23 -5.59
N ARG A 45 -4.09 12.00 -4.67
CA ARG A 45 -2.83 11.63 -4.03
C ARG A 45 -2.99 10.32 -3.23
N LEU A 46 -4.04 10.21 -2.42
CA LEU A 46 -4.30 9.01 -1.63
C LEU A 46 -4.52 7.78 -2.52
N ASN A 47 -5.32 7.93 -3.57
CA ASN A 47 -5.59 6.83 -4.50
C ASN A 47 -4.34 6.41 -5.27
N ASN A 48 -3.45 7.35 -5.60
CA ASN A 48 -2.21 7.06 -6.31
C ASN A 48 -1.19 6.32 -5.42
N LEU A 49 -1.27 6.47 -4.10
CA LEU A 49 -0.40 5.76 -3.16
C LEU A 49 -0.86 4.33 -2.88
N GLU A 50 -2.12 4.01 -3.15
CA GLU A 50 -2.73 2.73 -2.78
C GLU A 50 -2.06 1.52 -3.44
N PRO A 51 -1.75 1.52 -4.77
CA PRO A 51 -1.10 0.36 -5.38
C PRO A 51 0.22 -0.01 -4.70
N MET A 52 1.05 0.98 -4.35
CA MET A 52 2.33 0.74 -3.69
C MET A 52 2.14 0.25 -2.25
N ARG A 53 1.14 0.77 -1.53
CA ARG A 53 0.80 0.31 -0.19
C ARG A 53 0.45 -1.17 -0.19
N LEU A 54 -0.40 -1.58 -1.13
CA LEU A 54 -0.82 -2.98 -1.27
C LEU A 54 0.33 -3.87 -1.73
N LEU A 55 1.21 -3.37 -2.60
CA LEU A 55 2.41 -4.10 -3.00
C LEU A 55 3.29 -4.40 -1.80
N ARG A 56 3.54 -3.41 -0.95
CA ARG A 56 4.36 -3.59 0.25
C ARG A 56 3.72 -4.59 1.21
N PHE A 57 2.41 -4.55 1.35
CA PHE A 57 1.68 -5.49 2.18
C PHE A 57 1.86 -6.92 1.68
N GLU A 58 1.68 -7.16 0.38
CA GLU A 58 1.87 -8.48 -0.22
C GLU A 58 3.33 -8.94 -0.14
N ARG A 59 4.29 -8.03 -0.37
CA ARG A 59 5.71 -8.30 -0.21
C ARG A 59 6.04 -8.74 1.22
N ASP A 60 5.54 -8.02 2.22
CA ASP A 60 5.78 -8.33 3.62
C ASP A 60 5.19 -9.69 4.01
N LYS A 61 4.03 -10.01 3.46
CA LYS A 61 3.40 -11.32 3.63
C LYS A 61 4.28 -12.44 3.09
N ARG A 62 4.90 -12.23 1.92
CA ARG A 62 5.81 -13.21 1.31
C ARG A 62 7.12 -13.35 2.12
N LEU A 63 7.65 -12.24 2.65
CA LEU A 63 8.81 -12.29 3.54
C LEU A 63 8.51 -13.06 4.82
N THR A 64 7.38 -12.76 5.45
CA THR A 64 6.95 -13.45 6.67
C THR A 64 6.76 -14.96 6.42
N ALA A 65 6.22 -15.33 5.28
CA ALA A 65 5.98 -16.74 4.92
C ALA A 65 7.27 -17.55 4.83
N CYS A 66 8.43 -16.93 4.61
CA CYS A 66 9.71 -17.64 4.53
C CYS A 66 10.68 -17.32 5.68
N ASP A 67 10.22 -16.62 6.73
CA ASP A 67 11.05 -16.35 7.91
C ASP A 67 11.49 -17.63 8.63
N TRP A 68 10.68 -18.69 8.55
CA TRP A 68 11.02 -19.97 9.14
C TRP A 68 12.33 -20.56 8.60
N VAL A 69 12.68 -20.27 7.33
CA VAL A 69 13.92 -20.74 6.73
C VAL A 69 15.11 -20.17 7.48
N ILE A 70 15.05 -18.85 7.78
CA ILE A 70 16.12 -18.17 8.51
C ILE A 70 16.24 -18.73 9.92
N THR A 71 15.14 -18.86 10.62
CA THR A 71 15.09 -19.39 11.98
C THR A 71 15.62 -20.81 12.04
N MET A 72 15.20 -21.68 11.11
CA MET A 72 15.65 -23.07 11.05
C MET A 72 17.18 -23.16 10.89
N HIS A 73 17.74 -22.42 9.94
CA HIS A 73 19.18 -22.46 9.72
C HIS A 73 19.97 -21.89 10.89
N LYS A 74 19.43 -20.87 11.58
CA LYS A 74 20.03 -20.33 12.79
C LYS A 74 20.06 -21.36 13.93
N GLU A 75 18.97 -22.07 14.12
CA GLU A 75 18.86 -23.10 15.16
C GLU A 75 19.81 -24.28 14.87
N LEU A 76 19.92 -24.68 13.60
CA LEU A 76 20.76 -25.79 13.19
C LEU A 76 22.24 -25.43 13.09
N GLY A 77 22.57 -24.14 13.14
CA GLY A 77 23.94 -23.65 12.96
C GLY A 77 24.45 -23.84 11.52
N THR A 78 23.54 -23.90 10.55
CA THR A 78 23.87 -24.06 9.14
C THR A 78 23.75 -22.74 8.39
N ASN A 79 24.35 -22.67 7.20
CA ASN A 79 24.28 -21.47 6.36
C ASN A 79 22.93 -21.40 5.66
N ILE A 80 22.37 -20.19 5.59
CA ILE A 80 21.17 -19.94 4.81
C ILE A 80 21.52 -20.09 3.32
N PRO A 81 20.80 -20.93 2.56
CA PRO A 81 21.07 -21.08 1.13
C PRO A 81 21.04 -19.77 0.36
N ALA A 82 21.97 -19.59 -0.57
CA ALA A 82 22.10 -18.37 -1.36
C ALA A 82 20.81 -18.03 -2.13
N ALA A 83 20.09 -19.04 -2.63
CA ALA A 83 18.83 -18.83 -3.35
C ALA A 83 17.77 -18.13 -2.48
N TRP A 84 17.68 -18.49 -1.20
CA TRP A 84 16.75 -17.84 -0.27
C TRP A 84 17.19 -16.41 0.04
N LYS A 85 18.49 -16.16 0.20
CA LYS A 85 18.99 -14.80 0.41
C LYS A 85 18.68 -13.91 -0.79
N THR A 86 18.88 -14.40 -2.00
CA THR A 86 18.60 -13.68 -3.24
C THR A 86 17.10 -13.38 -3.37
N TYR A 87 16.24 -14.36 -3.11
CA TYR A 87 14.79 -14.20 -3.17
C TYR A 87 14.32 -13.13 -2.19
N ARG A 88 14.77 -13.21 -0.92
CA ARG A 88 14.37 -12.26 0.11
C ARG A 88 14.87 -10.85 -0.19
N GLN A 89 16.09 -10.73 -0.71
CA GLN A 89 16.62 -9.41 -1.10
C GLN A 89 15.84 -8.82 -2.27
N ALA A 90 15.47 -9.64 -3.26
CA ALA A 90 14.66 -9.19 -4.38
C ALA A 90 13.28 -8.69 -3.91
N LEU A 91 12.67 -9.35 -2.91
CA LEU A 91 11.42 -8.86 -2.31
C LEU A 91 11.62 -7.52 -1.63
N ARG A 92 12.69 -7.33 -0.87
CA ARG A 92 12.96 -6.05 -0.20
C ARG A 92 13.17 -4.91 -1.20
N ASP A 93 13.82 -5.21 -2.33
CA ASP A 93 14.14 -4.20 -3.35
C ASP A 93 12.97 -3.92 -4.31
N LEU A 94 11.95 -4.77 -4.31
CA LEU A 94 10.86 -4.72 -5.27
C LEU A 94 10.14 -3.37 -5.36
N PRO A 95 9.83 -2.68 -4.23
CA PRO A 95 9.13 -1.39 -4.31
C PRO A 95 9.89 -0.32 -5.10
N ALA A 96 11.21 -0.39 -5.16
CA ALA A 96 12.04 0.61 -5.85
C ALA A 96 11.88 0.56 -7.36
N SER A 97 11.51 -0.60 -7.94
CA SER A 97 11.46 -0.80 -9.39
C SER A 97 10.06 -1.17 -9.91
N ALA A 98 9.14 -1.57 -9.04
CA ALA A 98 7.82 -2.03 -9.45
C ALA A 98 6.90 -0.86 -9.81
N SER A 99 5.96 -1.13 -10.73
CA SER A 99 4.90 -0.19 -11.12
C SER A 99 3.55 -0.88 -10.92
N PRO A 100 3.13 -1.07 -9.66
CA PRO A 100 1.89 -1.80 -9.37
C PRO A 100 0.65 -1.04 -9.82
N SER A 101 -0.40 -1.78 -10.15
CA SER A 101 -1.71 -1.22 -10.46
C SER A 101 -2.80 -2.00 -9.73
N LEU A 102 -3.99 -1.39 -9.65
CA LEU A 102 -5.15 -2.02 -9.04
C LEU A 102 -6.03 -2.67 -10.11
N ASP A 103 -6.74 -3.73 -9.71
CA ASP A 103 -7.75 -4.35 -10.55
C ASP A 103 -9.09 -3.59 -10.43
N SER A 104 -10.12 -4.07 -11.11
CA SER A 104 -11.44 -3.42 -11.10
C SER A 104 -12.13 -3.43 -9.74
N ASN A 105 -11.68 -4.28 -8.82
CA ASN A 105 -12.21 -4.37 -7.45
C ASN A 105 -11.47 -3.49 -6.45
N GLY A 106 -10.42 -2.79 -6.89
CA GLY A 106 -9.59 -1.99 -5.99
C GLY A 106 -8.52 -2.78 -5.26
N ASP A 107 -8.32 -4.04 -5.64
CA ASP A 107 -7.26 -4.90 -5.10
C ASP A 107 -6.01 -4.80 -5.97
N LEU A 108 -4.86 -5.17 -5.40
CA LEU A 108 -3.62 -5.19 -6.17
C LEU A 108 -3.74 -6.21 -7.31
N ASP A 109 -3.47 -5.76 -8.54
CA ASP A 109 -3.33 -6.65 -9.68
C ASP A 109 -1.95 -7.32 -9.59
N LEU A 110 -1.93 -8.58 -9.17
CA LEU A 110 -0.69 -9.32 -8.97
C LEU A 110 0.10 -9.48 -10.27
N THR A 111 -0.59 -9.45 -11.42
CA THR A 111 0.07 -9.56 -12.73
C THR A 111 0.78 -8.27 -13.15
N SER A 112 0.46 -7.15 -12.49
CA SER A 112 1.14 -5.88 -12.75
C SER A 112 2.55 -5.82 -12.16
N VAL A 113 2.92 -6.80 -11.35
CA VAL A 113 4.21 -6.87 -10.65
C VAL A 113 4.94 -8.14 -11.06
N THR A 114 6.24 -8.01 -11.33
CA THR A 114 7.09 -9.18 -11.58
C THR A 114 7.64 -9.65 -10.23
N TRP A 115 6.96 -10.65 -9.65
CA TRP A 115 7.35 -11.19 -8.35
C TRP A 115 8.59 -12.08 -8.48
N PRO A 116 9.54 -11.98 -7.52
CA PRO A 116 10.66 -12.93 -7.48
C PRO A 116 10.15 -14.37 -7.34
N THR A 117 10.88 -15.30 -7.91
CA THR A 117 10.54 -16.74 -7.85
C THR A 117 11.03 -17.34 -6.54
N GLU A 118 10.12 -17.93 -5.77
CA GLU A 118 10.47 -18.59 -4.52
C GLU A 118 11.32 -19.82 -4.79
N PRO A 119 12.43 -20.04 -4.04
CA PRO A 119 13.24 -21.25 -4.17
C PRO A 119 12.45 -22.50 -3.78
N SER A 120 12.75 -23.61 -4.40
CA SER A 120 12.12 -24.90 -4.09
C SER A 120 12.91 -25.70 -3.04
#